data_af6d88796c1a91d61fb1bf8e2b6a9d4b
#
_entry.id   af6d88796c1a91d61fb1bf8e2b6a9d4b
#
_cell.length_a   1.000
_cell.length_b   1.000
_cell.length_c   1.000
_cell.angle_alpha   90.00
_cell.angle_beta   90.00
_cell.angle_gamma   90.00
#
_symmetry.space_group_name_H-M   'P 1'
#
loop_
_entity.id
_entity.type
_entity.pdbx_description
1 polymer ?
#
loop_
_entity_poly.entity_id
_entity_poly.type
_entity_poly.pdbx_seq_one_letter_code
_entity_poly.pdbx_strand_id
1 'polypeptide(L)'
;MNIDEAALVFTDPRAYADEQRFHTATALLRRESPVHRVEHPKFNPFYAVTRYDDVMAISRDSALWINAPRPALGPKMKDEARGNLPLRSLVQMDAPDHPIYRHISADWFKPAGVRRLSGRIAELARRYVDRMADLGGECDFFTEVAAHYPLYVILSLLGLPEDDFPRMLRLTQELFGADDTDLARKQEDDAAMAALLDFFQYFQGLIEDRRANPRDDLASVIANATIRGEQIGVLEAVGYYVLIATAGHDTTSSAIAGGLHALLEHPDQWQRLSDDPSLVPTAVDEMIRWVSPVKHFMRTATADTEVRGVPIAAGESVLLSYPSANRDEDAFENADRFDVGRTPNKHVGFGFGAHYCLGTHLARLEARALYAELVPRVRSIELAGTPEYMETLFVGGPKHVPIRYKM
;
A
#
# COMPACT_ATOMS: atom_id res chain seq x y z
N MET A 1 -13.90 -10.38 -24.51
CA MET A 1 -13.56 -10.92 -23.17
C MET A 1 -14.87 -11.35 -22.53
N ASN A 2 -15.02 -12.59 -22.15
CA ASN A 2 -16.17 -13.06 -21.36
C ASN A 2 -15.93 -12.80 -19.86
N ILE A 3 -16.93 -13.05 -19.01
CA ILE A 3 -16.88 -12.74 -17.58
C ILE A 3 -15.79 -13.55 -16.86
N ASP A 4 -15.66 -14.85 -17.15
CA ASP A 4 -14.66 -15.72 -16.52
C ASP A 4 -13.26 -15.29 -16.91
N GLU A 5 -13.02 -14.94 -18.20
CA GLU A 5 -11.74 -14.37 -18.66
C GLU A 5 -11.45 -13.03 -17.97
N ALA A 6 -12.45 -12.18 -17.78
CA ALA A 6 -12.30 -10.91 -17.07
C ALA A 6 -11.85 -11.13 -15.61
N ALA A 7 -12.40 -12.13 -14.93
CA ALA A 7 -12.09 -12.42 -13.55
C ALA A 7 -10.65 -12.94 -13.33
N LEU A 8 -10.00 -13.48 -14.36
CA LEU A 8 -8.61 -13.95 -14.27
C LEU A 8 -7.60 -12.81 -14.07
N VAL A 9 -7.96 -11.54 -14.29
CA VAL A 9 -7.07 -10.40 -14.01
C VAL A 9 -6.63 -10.35 -12.55
N PHE A 10 -7.41 -10.89 -11.62
CA PHE A 10 -7.04 -10.94 -10.20
C PHE A 10 -5.94 -11.95 -9.89
N THR A 11 -5.66 -12.88 -10.80
CA THR A 11 -4.64 -13.93 -10.63
C THR A 11 -3.41 -13.74 -11.52
N ASP A 12 -3.37 -12.67 -12.30
CA ASP A 12 -2.27 -12.33 -13.22
C ASP A 12 -1.55 -11.04 -12.74
N PRO A 13 -0.30 -11.12 -12.22
CA PRO A 13 0.45 -9.93 -11.80
C PRO A 13 0.60 -8.88 -12.90
N ARG A 14 0.73 -9.33 -14.16
CA ARG A 14 0.87 -8.43 -15.32
C ARG A 14 -0.40 -7.66 -15.63
N ALA A 15 -1.56 -8.17 -15.25
CA ALA A 15 -2.81 -7.43 -15.43
C ALA A 15 -2.86 -6.18 -14.56
N TYR A 16 -2.23 -6.19 -13.38
CA TYR A 16 -2.13 -5.01 -12.53
C TYR A 16 -1.10 -3.98 -13.02
N ALA A 17 -0.13 -4.40 -13.82
CA ALA A 17 0.81 -3.51 -14.51
C ALA A 17 0.20 -2.89 -15.79
N ASP A 18 -0.83 -3.51 -16.36
CA ASP A 18 -1.63 -3.01 -17.49
C ASP A 18 -2.96 -2.44 -16.99
N GLU A 19 -2.94 -1.16 -16.59
CA GLU A 19 -4.11 -0.48 -16.00
C GLU A 19 -5.32 -0.53 -16.94
N GLN A 20 -5.13 -0.38 -18.26
CA GLN A 20 -6.23 -0.40 -19.21
C GLN A 20 -6.91 -1.78 -19.24
N ARG A 21 -6.12 -2.86 -19.29
CA ARG A 21 -6.61 -4.23 -19.24
C ARG A 21 -7.36 -4.49 -17.94
N PHE A 22 -6.77 -4.10 -16.80
CA PHE A 22 -7.37 -4.31 -15.48
C PHE A 22 -8.70 -3.58 -15.32
N HIS A 23 -8.74 -2.28 -15.64
CA HIS A 23 -9.95 -1.48 -15.48
C HIS A 23 -11.05 -1.86 -16.49
N THR A 24 -10.71 -2.26 -17.71
CA THR A 24 -11.68 -2.78 -18.68
C THR A 24 -12.35 -4.06 -18.15
N ALA A 25 -11.55 -5.00 -17.62
CA ALA A 25 -12.05 -6.24 -17.06
C ALA A 25 -12.93 -6.02 -15.82
N THR A 26 -12.47 -5.18 -14.90
CA THR A 26 -13.22 -4.91 -13.66
C THR A 26 -14.48 -4.08 -13.88
N ALA A 27 -14.52 -3.19 -14.89
CA ALA A 27 -15.74 -2.49 -15.29
C ALA A 27 -16.82 -3.47 -15.80
N LEU A 28 -16.41 -4.47 -16.60
CA LEU A 28 -17.30 -5.54 -17.04
C LEU A 28 -17.84 -6.33 -15.84
N LEU A 29 -16.97 -6.71 -14.90
CA LEU A 29 -17.38 -7.44 -13.69
C LEU A 29 -18.32 -6.61 -12.81
N ARG A 30 -18.03 -5.33 -12.56
CA ARG A 30 -18.94 -4.45 -11.78
C ARG A 30 -20.34 -4.41 -12.37
N ARG A 31 -20.46 -4.39 -13.69
CA ARG A 31 -21.75 -4.30 -14.38
C ARG A 31 -22.50 -5.64 -14.40
N GLU A 32 -21.82 -6.74 -14.69
CA GLU A 32 -22.48 -8.00 -15.04
C GLU A 32 -22.36 -9.08 -13.96
N SER A 33 -21.28 -9.08 -13.17
CA SER A 33 -21.03 -10.07 -12.11
C SER A 33 -20.19 -9.48 -10.98
N PRO A 34 -20.72 -8.52 -10.19
CA PRO A 34 -19.97 -7.77 -9.20
C PRO A 34 -19.39 -8.61 -8.05
N VAL A 35 -19.94 -9.80 -7.83
CA VAL A 35 -19.41 -10.84 -6.93
C VAL A 35 -19.23 -12.09 -7.77
N HIS A 36 -18.00 -12.34 -8.20
CA HIS A 36 -17.71 -13.40 -9.16
C HIS A 36 -16.77 -14.45 -8.57
N ARG A 37 -17.13 -15.74 -8.70
CA ARG A 37 -16.28 -16.86 -8.25
C ARG A 37 -15.10 -17.03 -9.22
N VAL A 38 -13.88 -16.95 -8.69
CA VAL A 38 -12.65 -17.11 -9.45
C VAL A 38 -12.03 -18.47 -9.12
N GLU A 39 -11.81 -19.27 -10.15
CA GLU A 39 -11.12 -20.55 -10.05
C GLU A 39 -9.85 -20.52 -10.91
N HIS A 40 -8.72 -20.85 -10.31
CA HIS A 40 -7.44 -20.90 -10.99
C HIS A 40 -6.56 -22.01 -10.42
N PRO A 41 -5.83 -22.78 -11.25
CA PRO A 41 -5.06 -23.96 -10.78
C PRO A 41 -4.04 -23.64 -9.67
N LYS A 42 -3.44 -22.45 -9.69
CA LYS A 42 -2.39 -22.02 -8.74
C LYS A 42 -2.94 -21.44 -7.44
N PHE A 43 -4.22 -21.04 -7.39
CA PHE A 43 -4.81 -20.35 -6.25
C PHE A 43 -5.98 -21.15 -5.65
N ASN A 44 -6.21 -21.01 -4.35
CA ASN A 44 -7.44 -21.49 -3.75
C ASN A 44 -8.61 -20.64 -4.29
N PRO A 45 -9.80 -21.24 -4.56
CA PRO A 45 -10.96 -20.50 -5.05
C PRO A 45 -11.32 -19.33 -4.12
N PHE A 46 -11.83 -18.25 -4.71
CA PHE A 46 -12.32 -17.08 -3.99
C PHE A 46 -13.38 -16.36 -4.79
N TYR A 47 -14.12 -15.44 -4.15
CA TYR A 47 -15.02 -14.54 -4.85
C TYR A 47 -14.38 -13.16 -4.99
N ALA A 48 -14.30 -12.63 -6.21
CA ALA A 48 -13.86 -11.26 -6.47
C ALA A 48 -15.05 -10.31 -6.24
N VAL A 49 -14.88 -9.35 -5.34
CA VAL A 49 -15.85 -8.29 -5.02
C VAL A 49 -15.36 -6.98 -5.62
N THR A 50 -16.12 -6.42 -6.56
CA THR A 50 -15.68 -5.33 -7.43
C THR A 50 -16.38 -4.00 -7.18
N ARG A 51 -17.56 -4.00 -6.53
CA ARG A 51 -18.35 -2.81 -6.23
C ARG A 51 -17.95 -2.16 -4.91
N TYR A 52 -17.98 -0.84 -4.89
CA TYR A 52 -17.63 -0.02 -3.74
C TYR A 52 -18.45 -0.34 -2.48
N ASP A 53 -19.79 -0.36 -2.61
CA ASP A 53 -20.68 -0.59 -1.47
C ASP A 53 -20.49 -1.97 -0.84
N ASP A 54 -20.19 -2.99 -1.66
CA ASP A 54 -19.94 -4.35 -1.18
C ASP A 54 -18.61 -4.44 -0.44
N VAL A 55 -17.55 -3.81 -0.97
CA VAL A 55 -16.25 -3.68 -0.31
C VAL A 55 -16.41 -3.00 1.05
N MET A 56 -17.21 -1.93 1.11
CA MET A 56 -17.50 -1.22 2.35
C MET A 56 -18.31 -2.06 3.34
N ALA A 57 -19.35 -2.75 2.87
CA ALA A 57 -20.21 -3.59 3.72
C ALA A 57 -19.44 -4.75 4.34
N ILE A 58 -18.67 -5.48 3.53
CA ILE A 58 -17.83 -6.61 3.98
C ILE A 58 -16.75 -6.10 4.96
N SER A 59 -16.09 -4.99 4.65
CA SER A 59 -15.05 -4.43 5.51
C SER A 59 -15.58 -3.92 6.87
N ARG A 60 -16.86 -3.57 6.94
CA ARG A 60 -17.51 -3.08 8.18
C ARG A 60 -17.81 -4.20 9.16
N ASP A 61 -18.20 -5.35 8.68
CA ASP A 61 -18.60 -6.49 9.52
C ASP A 61 -17.43 -7.44 9.77
N SER A 62 -16.54 -7.02 10.67
CA SER A 62 -15.36 -7.80 11.06
C SER A 62 -15.69 -9.04 11.94
N ALA A 63 -16.92 -9.23 12.34
CA ALA A 63 -17.35 -10.45 13.04
C ALA A 63 -17.68 -11.58 12.03
N LEU A 64 -18.36 -11.23 10.96
CA LEU A 64 -18.69 -12.17 9.88
C LEU A 64 -17.48 -12.38 8.93
N TRP A 65 -16.70 -11.34 8.67
CA TRP A 65 -15.63 -11.31 7.67
C TRP A 65 -14.26 -11.09 8.32
N ILE A 66 -13.57 -12.17 8.64
CA ILE A 66 -12.24 -12.14 9.27
C ILE A 66 -11.11 -12.09 8.24
N ASN A 67 -9.95 -11.62 8.67
CA ASN A 67 -8.73 -11.56 7.85
C ASN A 67 -8.01 -12.92 7.78
N ALA A 68 -8.07 -13.69 8.88
CA ALA A 68 -7.49 -15.01 8.90
C ALA A 68 -8.28 -15.99 8.00
N PRO A 69 -7.66 -17.04 7.48
CA PRO A 69 -6.22 -17.32 7.48
C PRO A 69 -5.48 -16.62 6.34
N ARG A 70 -6.19 -15.99 5.39
CA ARG A 70 -5.64 -15.45 4.12
C ARG A 70 -5.97 -13.97 3.95
N PRO A 71 -5.18 -13.05 4.52
CA PRO A 71 -5.44 -11.61 4.38
C PRO A 71 -5.17 -11.06 2.97
N ALA A 72 -4.36 -11.76 2.16
CA ALA A 72 -4.05 -11.39 0.78
C ALA A 72 -3.96 -12.65 -0.09
N LEU A 73 -4.24 -12.51 -1.39
CA LEU A 73 -4.17 -13.59 -2.36
C LEU A 73 -2.73 -14.08 -2.52
N GLY A 74 -2.55 -15.37 -2.43
CA GLY A 74 -1.27 -16.03 -2.67
C GLY A 74 -1.46 -17.41 -3.28
N PRO A 75 -0.42 -17.99 -3.90
CA PRO A 75 -0.46 -19.37 -4.39
C PRO A 75 -0.82 -20.36 -3.29
N LYS A 76 -1.49 -21.46 -3.65
CA LYS A 76 -1.92 -22.53 -2.71
C LYS A 76 -0.81 -22.97 -1.77
N MET A 77 0.38 -23.21 -2.30
CA MET A 77 1.56 -23.62 -1.51
C MET A 77 1.95 -22.59 -0.44
N LYS A 78 1.86 -21.27 -0.78
CA LYS A 78 2.14 -20.21 0.19
C LYS A 78 1.04 -20.08 1.25
N ASP A 79 -0.22 -20.31 0.88
CA ASP A 79 -1.34 -20.34 1.85
C ASP A 79 -1.19 -21.46 2.86
N GLU A 80 -0.80 -22.66 2.42
CA GLU A 80 -0.52 -23.81 3.27
C GLU A 80 0.67 -23.55 4.20
N ALA A 81 1.75 -22.94 3.67
CA ALA A 81 2.94 -22.59 4.46
C ALA A 81 2.65 -21.51 5.51
N ARG A 82 1.80 -20.51 5.19
CA ARG A 82 1.43 -19.42 6.13
C ARG A 82 0.79 -19.92 7.42
N GLY A 83 0.01 -21.00 7.36
CA GLY A 83 -0.56 -21.62 8.56
C GLY A 83 0.47 -22.12 9.56
N ASN A 84 1.72 -22.34 9.11
CA ASN A 84 2.84 -22.84 9.91
C ASN A 84 3.89 -21.75 10.24
N LEU A 85 3.76 -20.52 9.71
CA LEU A 85 4.70 -19.43 10.00
C LEU A 85 4.42 -18.84 11.39
N PRO A 86 5.43 -18.74 12.27
CA PRO A 86 5.26 -18.16 13.61
C PRO A 86 5.11 -16.64 13.59
N LEU A 87 5.40 -15.98 12.44
CA LEU A 87 5.34 -14.54 12.32
C LEU A 87 3.91 -14.07 12.02
N ARG A 88 3.33 -13.35 12.95
CA ARG A 88 1.96 -12.85 12.90
C ARG A 88 1.94 -11.33 12.96
N SER A 89 1.47 -10.67 11.90
CA SER A 89 1.34 -9.21 11.83
C SER A 89 -0.11 -8.76 12.03
N LEU A 90 -0.32 -7.44 12.25
CA LEU A 90 -1.65 -6.86 12.43
C LEU A 90 -2.65 -7.20 11.31
N VAL A 91 -2.18 -7.33 10.07
CA VAL A 91 -3.06 -7.65 8.93
C VAL A 91 -3.60 -9.07 8.95
N GLN A 92 -2.99 -9.96 9.74
CA GLN A 92 -3.38 -11.36 9.91
C GLN A 92 -4.20 -11.59 11.19
N MET A 93 -4.28 -10.56 12.04
CA MET A 93 -4.99 -10.66 13.31
C MET A 93 -6.46 -10.27 13.15
N ASP A 94 -7.32 -10.91 13.94
CA ASP A 94 -8.71 -10.57 14.12
C ASP A 94 -9.01 -10.32 15.60
N ALA A 95 -10.24 -9.92 15.94
CA ALA A 95 -10.65 -9.82 17.33
C ALA A 95 -10.55 -11.19 18.04
N PRO A 96 -10.12 -11.25 19.32
CA PRO A 96 -9.87 -10.11 20.23
C PRO A 96 -8.44 -9.54 20.17
N ASP A 97 -7.52 -10.15 19.42
CA ASP A 97 -6.10 -9.77 19.41
C ASP A 97 -5.84 -8.47 18.64
N HIS A 98 -6.41 -8.33 17.44
CA HIS A 98 -6.16 -7.17 16.57
C HIS A 98 -6.28 -5.81 17.28
N PRO A 99 -7.35 -5.46 17.99
CA PRO A 99 -7.46 -4.16 18.65
C PRO A 99 -6.40 -3.95 19.74
N ILE A 100 -5.97 -5.02 20.44
CA ILE A 100 -4.95 -4.96 21.49
C ILE A 100 -3.60 -4.60 20.88
N TYR A 101 -3.18 -5.34 19.86
CA TYR A 101 -1.91 -5.08 19.17
C TYR A 101 -1.92 -3.77 18.43
N ARG A 102 -3.02 -3.42 17.75
CA ARG A 102 -3.16 -2.13 17.05
C ARG A 102 -2.98 -0.93 17.98
N HIS A 103 -3.41 -1.05 19.24
CA HIS A 103 -3.31 0.02 20.22
C HIS A 103 -1.86 0.39 20.55
N ILE A 104 -0.89 -0.53 20.44
CA ILE A 104 0.54 -0.29 20.75
C ILE A 104 1.07 0.96 20.05
N SER A 105 0.77 1.11 18.75
CA SER A 105 1.29 2.20 17.92
C SER A 105 0.28 3.28 17.58
N ALA A 106 -1.00 3.10 17.98
CA ALA A 106 -2.10 3.97 17.53
C ALA A 106 -1.85 5.47 17.76
N ASP A 107 -1.27 5.84 18.87
CA ASP A 107 -1.03 7.24 19.23
C ASP A 107 0.04 7.90 18.33
N TRP A 108 0.97 7.14 17.82
CA TRP A 108 2.00 7.63 16.89
C TRP A 108 1.42 7.99 15.51
N PHE A 109 0.35 7.31 15.10
CA PHE A 109 -0.30 7.51 13.80
C PHE A 109 -1.53 8.42 13.85
N LYS A 110 -1.98 8.84 15.05
CA LYS A 110 -3.00 9.89 15.19
C LYS A 110 -2.46 11.24 14.70
N PRO A 111 -3.32 12.21 14.34
CA PRO A 111 -2.87 13.52 13.85
C PRO A 111 -1.86 14.21 14.77
N ALA A 112 -2.00 14.06 16.09
CA ALA A 112 -1.07 14.65 17.07
C ALA A 112 0.31 13.97 17.05
N GLY A 113 0.37 12.64 16.91
CA GLY A 113 1.61 11.88 16.78
C GLY A 113 2.34 12.21 15.48
N VAL A 114 1.62 12.17 14.37
CA VAL A 114 2.17 12.47 13.04
C VAL A 114 2.72 13.90 12.94
N ARG A 115 2.10 14.88 13.59
CA ARG A 115 2.61 16.27 13.65
C ARG A 115 4.03 16.38 14.21
N ARG A 116 4.49 15.45 15.05
CA ARG A 116 5.88 15.45 15.55
C ARG A 116 6.89 15.28 14.42
N LEU A 117 6.50 14.58 13.35
CA LEU A 117 7.34 14.32 12.18
C LEU A 117 7.25 15.42 11.11
N SER A 118 6.34 16.40 11.24
CA SER A 118 6.09 17.38 10.17
C SER A 118 7.32 18.17 9.75
N GLY A 119 8.18 18.55 10.69
CA GLY A 119 9.45 19.22 10.41
C GLY A 119 10.42 18.35 9.62
N ARG A 120 10.55 17.07 10.03
CA ARG A 120 11.41 16.10 9.32
C ARG A 120 10.87 15.75 7.94
N ILE A 121 9.57 15.57 7.81
CA ILE A 121 8.90 15.31 6.52
C ILE A 121 9.12 16.47 5.55
N ALA A 122 8.95 17.73 6.01
CA ALA A 122 9.19 18.91 5.18
C ALA A 122 10.67 19.07 4.78
N GLU A 123 11.60 18.77 5.70
CA GLU A 123 13.04 18.74 5.40
C GLU A 123 13.36 17.71 4.31
N LEU A 124 12.86 16.49 4.45
CA LEU A 124 13.08 15.42 3.49
C LEU A 124 12.42 15.73 2.14
N ALA A 125 11.20 16.27 2.12
CA ALA A 125 10.53 16.70 0.89
C ALA A 125 11.39 17.72 0.13
N ARG A 126 11.89 18.75 0.82
CA ARG A 126 12.80 19.74 0.23
C ARG A 126 14.08 19.09 -0.29
N ARG A 127 14.74 18.25 0.50
CA ARG A 127 15.97 17.53 0.13
C ARG A 127 15.82 16.76 -1.19
N TYR A 128 14.68 16.07 -1.39
CA TYR A 128 14.45 15.30 -2.62
C TYR A 128 14.05 16.16 -3.81
N VAL A 129 13.37 17.28 -3.60
CA VAL A 129 13.11 18.25 -4.69
C VAL A 129 14.38 19.02 -5.04
N ASP A 130 15.26 19.36 -4.07
CA ASP A 130 16.59 19.93 -4.35
C ASP A 130 17.46 18.95 -5.15
N ARG A 131 17.42 17.65 -4.81
CA ARG A 131 18.10 16.59 -5.58
C ARG A 131 17.63 16.59 -7.05
N MET A 132 16.34 16.75 -7.32
CA MET A 132 15.86 16.89 -8.71
C MET A 132 16.51 18.08 -9.40
N ALA A 133 16.61 19.24 -8.74
CA ALA A 133 17.28 20.42 -9.31
C ALA A 133 18.74 20.12 -9.69
N ASP A 134 19.46 19.36 -8.86
CA ASP A 134 20.86 19.00 -9.08
C ASP A 134 21.06 17.98 -10.24
N LEU A 135 20.03 17.19 -10.58
CA LEU A 135 20.08 16.20 -11.67
C LEU A 135 19.98 16.81 -13.08
N GLY A 136 19.80 18.12 -13.20
CA GLY A 136 19.97 18.82 -14.47
C GLY A 136 18.79 18.74 -15.43
N GLY A 137 17.60 18.33 -14.96
CA GLY A 137 16.35 18.45 -15.73
C GLY A 137 15.84 17.16 -16.37
N GLU A 138 16.45 16.02 -16.09
CA GLU A 138 15.96 14.69 -16.48
C GLU A 138 16.31 13.66 -15.42
N CYS A 139 15.35 12.82 -15.01
CA CYS A 139 15.58 11.72 -14.08
C CYS A 139 14.47 10.67 -14.17
N ASP A 140 14.71 9.53 -13.56
CA ASP A 140 13.64 8.61 -13.16
C ASP A 140 13.10 9.05 -11.80
N PHE A 141 11.88 9.57 -11.76
CA PHE A 141 11.26 10.09 -10.55
C PHE A 141 11.06 9.02 -9.49
N PHE A 142 10.75 7.78 -9.90
CA PHE A 142 10.59 6.71 -8.92
C PHE A 142 11.92 6.42 -8.22
N THR A 143 12.97 6.15 -8.97
CA THR A 143 14.26 5.74 -8.40
C THR A 143 14.98 6.88 -7.67
N GLU A 144 14.84 8.13 -8.12
CA GLU A 144 15.55 9.26 -7.53
C GLU A 144 14.79 9.93 -6.37
N VAL A 145 13.47 9.83 -6.33
CA VAL A 145 12.63 10.53 -5.36
C VAL A 145 11.68 9.59 -4.61
N ALA A 146 10.74 8.95 -5.33
CA ALA A 146 9.61 8.29 -4.70
C ALA A 146 10.00 7.03 -3.91
N ALA A 147 10.98 6.27 -4.36
CA ALA A 147 11.48 5.08 -3.64
C ALA A 147 12.25 5.43 -2.37
N HIS A 148 12.78 6.63 -2.27
CA HIS A 148 13.64 7.02 -1.16
C HIS A 148 12.91 7.80 -0.07
N TYR A 149 12.14 8.80 -0.48
CA TYR A 149 11.54 9.78 0.42
C TYR A 149 10.68 9.15 1.54
N PRO A 150 9.69 8.27 1.24
CA PRO A 150 8.86 7.67 2.28
C PRO A 150 9.65 6.72 3.20
N LEU A 151 10.67 6.06 2.68
CA LEU A 151 11.49 5.17 3.50
C LEU A 151 12.26 5.96 4.58
N TYR A 152 12.82 7.12 4.25
CA TYR A 152 13.47 7.97 5.25
C TYR A 152 12.49 8.44 6.33
N VAL A 153 11.23 8.70 5.97
CA VAL A 153 10.20 9.04 6.96
C VAL A 153 9.94 7.87 7.90
N ILE A 154 9.81 6.65 7.37
CA ILE A 154 9.60 5.43 8.19
C ILE A 154 10.81 5.13 9.08
N LEU A 155 12.03 5.27 8.58
CA LEU A 155 13.23 5.12 9.41
C LEU A 155 13.24 6.15 10.56
N SER A 156 12.86 7.40 10.28
CA SER A 156 12.76 8.45 11.30
C SER A 156 11.68 8.14 12.35
N LEU A 157 10.53 7.58 11.94
CA LEU A 157 9.45 7.15 12.84
C LEU A 157 9.92 6.02 13.78
N LEU A 158 10.68 5.07 13.26
CA LEU A 158 11.24 3.95 14.02
C LEU A 158 12.49 4.34 14.82
N GLY A 159 13.02 5.55 14.62
CA GLY A 159 14.27 5.98 15.27
C GLY A 159 15.50 5.22 14.79
N LEU A 160 15.51 4.81 13.51
CA LEU A 160 16.63 4.10 12.88
C LEU A 160 17.63 5.07 12.25
N PRO A 161 18.95 4.72 12.21
CA PRO A 161 19.96 5.56 11.57
C PRO A 161 19.79 5.57 10.04
N GLU A 162 20.18 6.69 9.42
CA GLU A 162 20.12 6.83 7.96
C GLU A 162 21.05 5.83 7.23
N ASP A 163 22.11 5.36 7.86
CA ASP A 163 23.04 4.37 7.30
C ASP A 163 22.38 3.01 7.03
N ASP A 164 21.24 2.71 7.69
CA ASP A 164 20.49 1.48 7.46
C ASP A 164 19.57 1.56 6.24
N PHE A 165 19.42 2.75 5.65
CA PHE A 165 18.55 2.98 4.50
C PHE A 165 18.79 2.01 3.33
N PRO A 166 20.03 1.81 2.79
CA PRO A 166 20.22 0.93 1.64
C PRO A 166 19.81 -0.53 1.93
N ARG A 167 19.99 -0.96 3.17
CA ARG A 167 19.57 -2.30 3.62
C ARG A 167 18.04 -2.41 3.65
N MET A 168 17.39 -1.44 4.25
CA MET A 168 15.93 -1.44 4.38
C MET A 168 15.24 -1.35 3.01
N LEU A 169 15.71 -0.46 2.12
CA LEU A 169 15.19 -0.35 0.75
C LEU A 169 15.25 -1.68 0.02
N ARG A 170 16.41 -2.33 0.04
CA ARG A 170 16.58 -3.63 -0.61
C ARG A 170 15.63 -4.69 -0.04
N LEU A 171 15.52 -4.79 1.28
CA LEU A 171 14.69 -5.80 1.93
C LEU A 171 13.19 -5.60 1.65
N THR A 172 12.71 -4.34 1.62
CA THR A 172 11.31 -4.06 1.28
C THR A 172 11.01 -4.38 -0.18
N GLN A 173 11.90 -4.01 -1.11
CA GLN A 173 11.74 -4.31 -2.54
C GLN A 173 11.77 -5.81 -2.82
N GLU A 174 12.66 -6.58 -2.18
CA GLU A 174 12.71 -8.04 -2.32
C GLU A 174 11.43 -8.73 -1.78
N LEU A 175 10.83 -8.18 -0.73
CA LEU A 175 9.62 -8.74 -0.12
C LEU A 175 8.36 -8.53 -0.98
N PHE A 176 8.17 -7.32 -1.54
CA PHE A 176 6.99 -6.99 -2.35
C PHE A 176 7.18 -7.22 -3.85
N GLY A 177 8.40 -7.12 -4.34
CA GLY A 177 8.75 -7.34 -5.74
C GLY A 177 9.04 -8.81 -6.09
N ALA A 178 8.62 -9.77 -5.28
CA ALA A 178 8.93 -11.19 -5.51
C ALA A 178 8.36 -11.75 -6.82
N ASP A 179 7.30 -11.15 -7.36
CA ASP A 179 6.69 -11.54 -8.64
C ASP A 179 7.27 -10.74 -9.83
N ASP A 180 8.05 -9.67 -9.58
CA ASP A 180 8.66 -8.81 -10.60
C ASP A 180 10.09 -9.26 -10.90
N THR A 181 10.40 -9.44 -12.17
CA THR A 181 11.70 -9.98 -12.61
C THR A 181 12.89 -9.08 -12.30
N ASP A 182 12.67 -7.77 -12.14
CA ASP A 182 13.73 -6.78 -11.89
C ASP A 182 14.00 -6.59 -10.40
N LEU A 183 12.97 -6.79 -9.56
CA LEU A 183 13.01 -6.56 -8.12
C LEU A 183 13.26 -7.85 -7.31
N ALA A 184 12.89 -9.01 -7.87
CA ALA A 184 13.12 -10.29 -7.22
C ALA A 184 14.62 -10.60 -7.04
N ARG A 185 14.98 -11.16 -5.90
CA ARG A 185 16.35 -11.64 -5.62
C ARG A 185 16.73 -12.75 -6.62
N LYS A 186 17.67 -12.43 -7.52
CA LYS A 186 18.06 -13.29 -8.65
C LYS A 186 18.89 -14.49 -8.21
N GLN A 187 18.55 -15.50 -7.65
CA GLN A 187 19.36 -16.74 -7.43
C GLN A 187 18.89 -17.64 -6.27
N GLU A 188 17.80 -17.31 -5.59
CA GLU A 188 17.33 -18.14 -4.49
C GLU A 188 15.91 -18.61 -4.76
N ASP A 189 15.68 -19.91 -4.71
CA ASP A 189 14.35 -20.52 -4.82
C ASP A 189 13.38 -20.05 -3.72
N ASP A 190 13.90 -19.34 -2.69
CA ASP A 190 13.16 -18.83 -1.54
C ASP A 190 13.61 -17.41 -1.14
N ALA A 191 13.68 -16.50 -2.11
CA ALA A 191 14.12 -15.10 -1.91
C ALA A 191 13.32 -14.37 -0.84
N ALA A 192 12.01 -14.59 -0.78
CA ALA A 192 11.14 -13.98 0.23
C ALA A 192 11.46 -14.48 1.66
N MET A 193 11.81 -15.75 1.81
CA MET A 193 12.22 -16.31 3.11
C MET A 193 13.58 -15.76 3.55
N ALA A 194 14.53 -15.62 2.63
CA ALA A 194 15.83 -15.03 2.92
C ALA A 194 15.69 -13.56 3.36
N ALA A 195 14.88 -12.75 2.65
CA ALA A 195 14.58 -11.38 3.05
C ALA A 195 13.91 -11.31 4.44
N LEU A 196 13.00 -12.23 4.73
CA LEU A 196 12.34 -12.29 6.03
C LEU A 196 13.32 -12.65 7.16
N LEU A 197 14.28 -13.55 6.93
CA LEU A 197 15.35 -13.88 7.89
C LEU A 197 16.28 -12.69 8.14
N ASP A 198 16.64 -11.94 7.09
CA ASP A 198 17.44 -10.71 7.22
C ASP A 198 16.71 -9.64 8.05
N PHE A 199 15.39 -9.45 7.83
CA PHE A 199 14.56 -8.59 8.67
C PHE A 199 14.51 -9.07 10.12
N PHE A 200 14.34 -10.38 10.32
CA PHE A 200 14.29 -10.96 11.66
C PHE A 200 15.57 -10.66 12.44
N GLN A 201 16.74 -10.94 11.86
CA GLN A 201 18.03 -10.69 12.51
C GLN A 201 18.24 -9.21 12.84
N TYR A 202 17.90 -8.32 11.89
CA TYR A 202 18.02 -6.89 12.10
C TYR A 202 17.12 -6.40 13.25
N PHE A 203 15.85 -6.74 13.21
CA PHE A 203 14.89 -6.26 14.20
C PHE A 203 15.02 -6.94 15.57
N GLN A 204 15.54 -8.16 15.64
CA GLN A 204 15.89 -8.77 16.91
C GLN A 204 16.95 -7.93 17.66
N GLY A 205 18.02 -7.52 16.99
CA GLY A 205 19.03 -6.64 17.57
C GLY A 205 18.46 -5.29 18.00
N LEU A 206 17.53 -4.73 17.21
CA LEU A 206 16.83 -3.50 17.56
C LEU A 206 15.96 -3.66 18.83
N ILE A 207 15.25 -4.78 18.98
CA ILE A 207 14.47 -5.08 20.19
C ILE A 207 15.35 -5.13 21.42
N GLU A 208 16.49 -5.81 21.34
CA GLU A 208 17.45 -5.93 22.44
C GLU A 208 17.98 -4.55 22.85
N ASP A 209 18.40 -3.71 21.88
CA ASP A 209 18.84 -2.34 22.15
C ASP A 209 17.76 -1.48 22.79
N ARG A 210 16.53 -1.49 22.24
CA ARG A 210 15.44 -0.64 22.73
C ARG A 210 14.87 -1.10 24.07
N ARG A 211 15.02 -2.36 24.44
CA ARG A 211 14.71 -2.87 25.79
C ARG A 211 15.75 -2.41 26.80
N ALA A 212 17.04 -2.46 26.44
CA ALA A 212 18.12 -2.00 27.30
C ALA A 212 18.22 -0.47 27.38
N ASN A 213 17.97 0.24 26.27
CA ASN A 213 18.15 1.68 26.12
C ASN A 213 16.92 2.31 25.46
N PRO A 214 15.79 2.47 26.15
CA PRO A 214 14.57 3.06 25.59
C PRO A 214 14.82 4.50 25.11
N ARG A 215 14.20 4.86 23.95
CA ARG A 215 14.25 6.20 23.33
C ARG A 215 12.84 6.71 23.07
N ASP A 216 12.68 7.98 22.72
CA ASP A 216 11.42 8.55 22.26
C ASP A 216 11.23 8.25 20.77
N ASP A 217 11.05 6.95 20.45
CA ASP A 217 10.80 6.44 19.10
C ASP A 217 9.77 5.29 19.13
N LEU A 218 9.17 5.02 17.98
CA LEU A 218 8.17 3.95 17.86
C LEU A 218 8.78 2.57 18.11
N ALA A 219 10.07 2.39 17.80
CA ALA A 219 10.73 1.12 18.07
C ALA A 219 10.77 0.81 19.57
N SER A 220 11.08 1.79 20.42
CA SER A 220 11.05 1.62 21.88
C SER A 220 9.66 1.30 22.41
N VAL A 221 8.63 1.92 21.84
CA VAL A 221 7.22 1.66 22.23
C VAL A 221 6.84 0.22 21.91
N ILE A 222 7.19 -0.28 20.73
CA ILE A 222 6.89 -1.67 20.33
C ILE A 222 7.70 -2.66 21.17
N ALA A 223 9.03 -2.46 21.31
CA ALA A 223 9.91 -3.38 22.05
C ALA A 223 9.50 -3.58 23.51
N ASN A 224 8.94 -2.53 24.14
CA ASN A 224 8.55 -2.50 25.54
C ASN A 224 7.04 -2.61 25.77
N ALA A 225 6.27 -2.89 24.71
CA ALA A 225 4.82 -3.07 24.82
C ALA A 225 4.45 -4.24 25.74
N THR A 226 3.34 -4.09 26.45
CA THR A 226 2.79 -5.15 27.31
C THR A 226 1.45 -5.61 26.75
N ILE A 227 1.33 -6.91 26.53
CA ILE A 227 0.14 -7.59 26.04
C ILE A 227 -0.42 -8.48 27.14
N ARG A 228 -1.62 -8.19 27.63
CA ARG A 228 -2.27 -8.95 28.72
C ARG A 228 -1.40 -9.14 29.97
N GLY A 229 -0.57 -8.13 30.30
CA GLY A 229 0.31 -8.16 31.46
C GLY A 229 1.71 -8.74 31.22
N GLU A 230 1.98 -9.27 30.03
CA GLU A 230 3.27 -9.83 29.67
C GLU A 230 3.96 -8.96 28.61
N GLN A 231 5.29 -8.90 28.63
CA GLN A 231 6.05 -8.20 27.61
C GLN A 231 5.83 -8.85 26.25
N ILE A 232 5.66 -8.04 25.20
CA ILE A 232 5.50 -8.54 23.81
C ILE A 232 6.60 -9.52 23.44
N GLY A 233 6.23 -10.65 22.82
CA GLY A 233 7.17 -11.65 22.34
C GLY A 233 8.08 -11.08 21.22
N VAL A 234 9.28 -11.66 21.08
CA VAL A 234 10.23 -11.21 20.04
C VAL A 234 9.65 -11.36 18.63
N LEU A 235 8.98 -12.50 18.36
CA LEU A 235 8.38 -12.76 17.06
C LEU A 235 7.27 -11.77 16.71
N GLU A 236 6.40 -11.45 17.67
CA GLU A 236 5.33 -10.46 17.47
C GLU A 236 5.90 -9.06 17.27
N ALA A 237 6.93 -8.66 18.03
CA ALA A 237 7.58 -7.36 17.88
C ALA A 237 8.29 -7.25 16.52
N VAL A 238 9.00 -8.31 16.07
CA VAL A 238 9.59 -8.37 14.71
C VAL A 238 8.50 -8.24 13.65
N GLY A 239 7.41 -9.01 13.75
CA GLY A 239 6.29 -8.92 12.81
C GLY A 239 5.68 -7.51 12.75
N TYR A 240 5.68 -6.81 13.87
CA TYR A 240 5.23 -5.43 13.94
C TYR A 240 6.19 -4.47 13.21
N TYR A 241 7.51 -4.60 13.44
CA TYR A 241 8.50 -3.76 12.77
C TYR A 241 8.54 -3.99 11.26
N VAL A 242 8.51 -5.26 10.84
CA VAL A 242 8.43 -5.61 9.41
C VAL A 242 7.20 -4.95 8.78
N LEU A 243 6.03 -5.03 9.43
CA LEU A 243 4.82 -4.41 8.93
C LEU A 243 4.97 -2.88 8.79
N ILE A 244 5.49 -2.19 9.81
CA ILE A 244 5.67 -0.73 9.76
C ILE A 244 6.67 -0.34 8.66
N ALA A 245 7.81 -1.02 8.58
CA ALA A 245 8.84 -0.73 7.59
C ALA A 245 8.34 -0.92 6.15
N THR A 246 7.58 -1.99 5.90
CA THR A 246 7.13 -2.35 4.55
C THR A 246 5.87 -1.58 4.13
N ALA A 247 4.83 -1.59 4.96
CA ALA A 247 3.54 -0.97 4.62
C ALA A 247 3.62 0.55 4.50
N GLY A 248 4.51 1.21 5.23
CA GLY A 248 4.67 2.67 5.20
C GLY A 248 5.54 3.18 4.05
N HIS A 249 6.32 2.33 3.41
CA HIS A 249 7.24 2.70 2.33
C HIS A 249 6.62 2.50 0.95
N ASP A 250 6.47 1.26 0.48
CA ASP A 250 6.15 0.95 -0.91
C ASP A 250 4.79 1.48 -1.37
N THR A 251 3.80 1.51 -0.47
CA THR A 251 2.47 2.04 -0.79
C THR A 251 2.50 3.56 -1.01
N THR A 252 3.26 4.28 -0.20
CA THR A 252 3.39 5.74 -0.31
C THR A 252 4.23 6.10 -1.54
N SER A 253 5.32 5.37 -1.80
CA SER A 253 6.14 5.51 -3.00
C SER A 253 5.32 5.30 -4.28
N SER A 254 4.51 4.25 -4.32
CA SER A 254 3.61 3.95 -5.43
C SER A 254 2.55 5.05 -5.63
N ALA A 255 1.95 5.56 -4.53
CA ALA A 255 0.97 6.65 -4.62
C ALA A 255 1.58 7.95 -5.14
N ILE A 256 2.80 8.28 -4.70
CA ILE A 256 3.54 9.48 -5.14
C ILE A 256 3.94 9.34 -6.60
N ALA A 257 4.59 8.26 -7.00
CA ALA A 257 5.06 8.10 -8.37
C ALA A 257 3.90 7.94 -9.37
N GLY A 258 2.90 7.13 -9.03
CA GLY A 258 1.72 6.94 -9.86
C GLY A 258 0.85 8.20 -9.92
N GLY A 259 0.82 9.00 -8.85
CA GLY A 259 0.17 10.31 -8.83
C GLY A 259 0.84 11.30 -9.79
N LEU A 260 2.17 11.34 -9.84
CA LEU A 260 2.89 12.16 -10.84
C LEU A 260 2.63 11.66 -12.25
N HIS A 261 2.70 10.35 -12.48
CA HIS A 261 2.38 9.78 -13.80
C HIS A 261 0.96 10.20 -14.24
N ALA A 262 -0.05 10.05 -13.37
CA ALA A 262 -1.41 10.48 -13.68
C ALA A 262 -1.52 11.98 -14.02
N LEU A 263 -0.78 12.85 -13.32
CA LEU A 263 -0.72 14.28 -13.65
C LEU A 263 -0.09 14.54 -15.03
N LEU A 264 0.89 13.72 -15.43
CA LEU A 264 1.56 13.88 -16.73
C LEU A 264 0.72 13.33 -17.89
N GLU A 265 -0.13 12.34 -17.63
CA GLU A 265 -1.15 11.88 -18.59
C GLU A 265 -2.34 12.85 -18.70
N HIS A 266 -2.53 13.73 -17.70
CA HIS A 266 -3.60 14.72 -17.64
C HIS A 266 -3.02 16.14 -17.48
N PRO A 267 -2.39 16.71 -18.52
CA PRO A 267 -1.67 17.97 -18.40
C PRO A 267 -2.56 19.17 -18.00
N ASP A 268 -3.86 19.11 -18.28
CA ASP A 268 -4.83 20.08 -17.77
C ASP A 268 -4.95 20.04 -16.23
N GLN A 269 -4.81 18.87 -15.62
CA GLN A 269 -4.82 18.72 -14.17
C GLN A 269 -3.50 19.14 -13.52
N TRP A 270 -2.37 18.89 -14.18
CA TRP A 270 -1.09 19.46 -13.76
C TRP A 270 -1.13 20.99 -13.79
N GLN A 271 -1.61 21.60 -14.89
CA GLN A 271 -1.72 23.04 -15.01
C GLN A 271 -2.63 23.63 -13.93
N ARG A 272 -3.80 23.01 -13.69
CA ARG A 272 -4.73 23.42 -12.63
C ARG A 272 -4.11 23.37 -11.24
N LEU A 273 -3.32 22.33 -10.94
CA LEU A 273 -2.62 22.18 -9.67
C LEU A 273 -1.49 23.22 -9.53
N SER A 274 -0.80 23.55 -10.63
CA SER A 274 0.26 24.56 -10.67
C SER A 274 -0.31 25.97 -10.49
N ASP A 275 -1.47 26.27 -11.08
CA ASP A 275 -2.15 27.55 -10.95
C ASP A 275 -2.75 27.76 -9.56
N ASP A 276 -3.18 26.66 -8.90
CA ASP A 276 -3.74 26.68 -7.56
C ASP A 276 -3.15 25.56 -6.68
N PRO A 277 -1.98 25.78 -6.05
CA PRO A 277 -1.36 24.82 -5.14
C PRO A 277 -2.20 24.51 -3.89
N SER A 278 -3.26 25.26 -3.60
CA SER A 278 -4.18 24.93 -2.49
C SER A 278 -4.95 23.64 -2.73
N LEU A 279 -4.97 23.14 -3.99
CA LEU A 279 -5.55 21.86 -4.38
C LEU A 279 -4.67 20.65 -4.01
N VAL A 280 -3.42 20.83 -3.57
CA VAL A 280 -2.53 19.70 -3.19
C VAL A 280 -3.20 18.70 -2.25
N PRO A 281 -3.96 19.10 -1.21
CA PRO A 281 -4.63 18.14 -0.33
C PRO A 281 -5.68 17.26 -1.04
N THR A 282 -6.49 17.81 -1.94
CA THR A 282 -7.49 17.06 -2.72
C THR A 282 -6.84 16.24 -3.83
N ALA A 283 -5.81 16.80 -4.48
CA ALA A 283 -5.00 16.11 -5.49
C ALA A 283 -4.36 14.83 -4.92
N VAL A 284 -3.80 14.88 -3.70
CA VAL A 284 -3.21 13.71 -3.05
C VAL A 284 -4.26 12.61 -2.78
N ASP A 285 -5.45 12.97 -2.32
CA ASP A 285 -6.52 11.98 -2.15
C ASP A 285 -6.98 11.39 -3.50
N GLU A 286 -6.99 12.19 -4.58
CA GLU A 286 -7.28 11.70 -5.93
C GLU A 286 -6.17 10.80 -6.48
N MET A 287 -4.90 11.12 -6.24
CA MET A 287 -3.77 10.25 -6.59
C MET A 287 -3.90 8.89 -5.92
N ILE A 288 -4.23 8.86 -4.63
CA ILE A 288 -4.43 7.61 -3.87
C ILE A 288 -5.62 6.81 -4.41
N ARG A 289 -6.73 7.48 -4.75
CA ARG A 289 -7.87 6.83 -5.40
C ARG A 289 -7.49 6.21 -6.73
N TRP A 290 -6.80 6.99 -7.56
CA TRP A 290 -6.43 6.63 -8.93
C TRP A 290 -5.46 5.47 -8.99
N VAL A 291 -4.37 5.54 -8.24
CA VAL A 291 -3.31 4.53 -8.21
C VAL A 291 -3.73 3.27 -7.46
N SER A 292 -4.45 3.43 -6.33
CA SER A 292 -4.82 2.32 -5.44
C SER A 292 -3.63 1.37 -5.22
N PRO A 293 -2.57 1.80 -4.50
CA PRO A 293 -1.33 1.03 -4.37
C PRO A 293 -1.54 -0.37 -3.81
N VAL A 294 -2.39 -0.52 -2.79
CA VAL A 294 -2.87 -1.81 -2.31
C VAL A 294 -3.99 -2.27 -3.24
N LYS A 295 -3.78 -3.38 -3.93
CA LYS A 295 -4.72 -3.87 -4.93
C LYS A 295 -5.93 -4.56 -4.30
N HIS A 296 -5.74 -5.25 -3.19
CA HIS A 296 -6.82 -5.94 -2.50
C HIS A 296 -6.45 -6.28 -1.06
N PHE A 297 -7.44 -6.59 -0.26
CA PHE A 297 -7.33 -7.51 0.86
C PHE A 297 -8.39 -8.59 0.71
N MET A 298 -8.16 -9.72 1.37
CA MET A 298 -9.12 -10.82 1.43
C MET A 298 -9.85 -10.85 2.77
N ARG A 299 -11.03 -11.46 2.75
CA ARG A 299 -11.78 -11.81 3.96
C ARG A 299 -12.27 -13.24 3.83
N THR A 300 -12.44 -13.89 4.97
CA THR A 300 -13.00 -15.25 5.06
C THR A 300 -14.30 -15.18 5.85
N ALA A 301 -15.36 -15.77 5.32
CA ALA A 301 -16.65 -15.85 6.00
C ALA A 301 -16.59 -16.79 7.21
N THR A 302 -17.07 -16.34 8.37
CA THR A 302 -17.14 -17.17 9.58
C THR A 302 -18.42 -18.01 9.66
N ALA A 303 -19.43 -17.68 8.87
CA ALA A 303 -20.71 -18.35 8.75
C ALA A 303 -21.21 -18.30 7.30
N ASP A 304 -22.15 -19.16 6.95
CA ASP A 304 -22.84 -19.08 5.67
C ASP A 304 -23.52 -17.72 5.53
N THR A 305 -23.32 -17.07 4.38
CA THR A 305 -23.83 -15.74 4.11
C THR A 305 -24.10 -15.56 2.62
N GLU A 306 -24.50 -14.36 2.25
CA GLU A 306 -24.76 -14.00 0.85
C GLU A 306 -24.29 -12.56 0.58
N VAL A 307 -23.73 -12.33 -0.60
CA VAL A 307 -23.42 -10.99 -1.11
C VAL A 307 -24.07 -10.83 -2.48
N ARG A 308 -24.99 -9.87 -2.63
CA ARG A 308 -25.78 -9.65 -3.86
C ARG A 308 -26.47 -10.92 -4.40
N GLY A 309 -27.02 -11.77 -3.55
CA GLY A 309 -27.67 -13.01 -3.96
C GLY A 309 -26.69 -14.14 -4.30
N VAL A 310 -25.37 -13.93 -4.18
CA VAL A 310 -24.37 -14.98 -4.35
C VAL A 310 -24.10 -15.62 -2.99
N PRO A 311 -24.41 -16.92 -2.81
CA PRO A 311 -24.16 -17.62 -1.56
C PRO A 311 -22.67 -17.84 -1.37
N ILE A 312 -22.20 -17.60 -0.15
CA ILE A 312 -20.79 -17.78 0.28
C ILE A 312 -20.83 -18.60 1.56
N ALA A 313 -20.26 -19.78 1.51
CA ALA A 313 -20.24 -20.69 2.66
C ALA A 313 -19.20 -20.27 3.70
N ALA A 314 -19.39 -20.69 4.95
CA ALA A 314 -18.41 -20.56 6.01
C ALA A 314 -17.05 -21.13 5.56
N GLY A 315 -15.98 -20.38 5.77
CA GLY A 315 -14.62 -20.73 5.35
C GLY A 315 -14.25 -20.32 3.92
N GLU A 316 -15.21 -19.91 3.07
CA GLU A 316 -14.90 -19.35 1.76
C GLU A 316 -14.39 -17.92 1.88
N SER A 317 -13.58 -17.52 0.91
CA SER A 317 -12.90 -16.22 0.92
C SER A 317 -13.37 -15.31 -0.20
N VAL A 318 -13.40 -14.03 0.11
CA VAL A 318 -13.65 -12.94 -0.86
C VAL A 318 -12.42 -12.07 -1.00
N LEU A 319 -12.15 -11.60 -2.22
CA LEU A 319 -11.12 -10.61 -2.55
C LEU A 319 -11.81 -9.26 -2.75
N LEU A 320 -11.47 -8.28 -1.94
CA LEU A 320 -11.99 -6.91 -2.01
C LEU A 320 -11.12 -6.08 -2.95
N SER A 321 -11.53 -5.86 -4.19
CA SER A 321 -10.74 -5.13 -5.19
C SER A 321 -10.84 -3.62 -4.99
N TYR A 322 -9.81 -3.01 -4.39
CA TYR A 322 -9.78 -1.56 -4.14
C TYR A 322 -9.68 -0.74 -5.43
N PRO A 323 -8.83 -1.09 -6.43
CA PRO A 323 -8.79 -0.34 -7.68
C PRO A 323 -10.12 -0.36 -8.42
N SER A 324 -10.84 -1.50 -8.41
CA SER A 324 -12.17 -1.60 -9.00
C SER A 324 -13.19 -0.74 -8.25
N ALA A 325 -13.24 -0.85 -6.91
CA ALA A 325 -14.15 -0.07 -6.07
C ALA A 325 -13.91 1.45 -6.19
N ASN A 326 -12.65 1.87 -6.34
CA ASN A 326 -12.27 3.27 -6.53
C ASN A 326 -12.61 3.82 -7.94
N ARG A 327 -13.01 2.95 -8.87
CA ARG A 327 -13.52 3.30 -10.21
C ARG A 327 -14.99 2.94 -10.37
N ASP A 328 -15.71 2.68 -9.28
CA ASP A 328 -17.15 2.36 -9.32
C ASP A 328 -17.96 3.61 -9.69
N GLU A 329 -18.63 3.54 -10.81
CA GLU A 329 -19.46 4.61 -11.40
C GLU A 329 -20.70 4.93 -10.57
N ASP A 330 -21.13 4.02 -9.69
CA ASP A 330 -22.24 4.25 -8.76
C ASP A 330 -21.78 5.01 -7.49
N ALA A 331 -20.48 4.97 -7.19
CA ALA A 331 -19.88 5.61 -6.01
C ALA A 331 -19.20 6.94 -6.33
N PHE A 332 -18.64 7.08 -7.53
CA PHE A 332 -17.88 8.27 -7.96
C PHE A 332 -18.42 8.83 -9.25
N GLU A 333 -18.85 10.07 -9.23
CA GLU A 333 -19.19 10.80 -10.46
C GLU A 333 -17.95 10.90 -11.36
N ASN A 334 -18.11 10.54 -12.64
CA ASN A 334 -16.97 10.47 -13.58
C ASN A 334 -15.78 9.67 -13.01
N ALA A 335 -16.04 8.42 -12.56
CA ALA A 335 -15.09 7.58 -11.86
C ALA A 335 -13.76 7.36 -12.62
N ASP A 336 -13.81 7.32 -13.96
CA ASP A 336 -12.66 7.14 -14.86
C ASP A 336 -11.98 8.46 -15.25
N ARG A 337 -12.36 9.59 -14.63
CA ARG A 337 -11.70 10.87 -14.80
C ARG A 337 -10.80 11.16 -13.61
N PHE A 338 -9.53 11.48 -13.87
CA PHE A 338 -8.61 12.02 -12.87
C PHE A 338 -8.93 13.50 -12.63
N ASP A 339 -9.22 13.91 -11.40
CA ASP A 339 -9.63 15.28 -11.04
C ASP A 339 -8.96 15.70 -9.72
N VAL A 340 -7.95 16.56 -9.80
CA VAL A 340 -7.21 17.08 -8.63
C VAL A 340 -8.07 17.85 -7.62
N GLY A 341 -9.24 18.29 -8.03
CA GLY A 341 -10.23 18.98 -7.17
C GLY A 341 -11.39 18.10 -6.73
N ARG A 342 -11.36 16.78 -6.93
CA ARG A 342 -12.46 15.89 -6.60
C ARG A 342 -12.90 16.04 -5.14
N THR A 343 -14.19 16.38 -4.96
CA THR A 343 -14.82 16.48 -3.65
C THR A 343 -16.32 16.20 -3.75
N PRO A 344 -16.93 15.30 -2.93
CA PRO A 344 -16.22 14.43 -1.98
C PRO A 344 -15.37 13.35 -2.67
N ASN A 345 -14.30 12.89 -2.02
CA ASN A 345 -13.46 11.79 -2.47
C ASN A 345 -13.34 10.72 -1.37
N LYS A 346 -14.37 9.88 -1.26
CA LYS A 346 -14.46 8.83 -0.22
C LYS A 346 -13.85 7.51 -0.69
N HIS A 347 -12.64 7.57 -1.24
CA HIS A 347 -11.98 6.38 -1.78
C HIS A 347 -11.64 5.33 -0.71
N VAL A 348 -11.57 4.06 -1.12
CA VAL A 348 -11.18 2.93 -0.28
C VAL A 348 -9.70 2.54 -0.39
N GLY A 349 -8.84 3.41 -0.92
CA GLY A 349 -7.40 3.16 -1.04
C GLY A 349 -6.69 2.92 0.30
N PHE A 350 -7.31 3.32 1.42
CA PHE A 350 -6.86 3.00 2.79
C PHE A 350 -7.65 1.87 3.44
N GLY A 351 -8.46 1.13 2.69
CA GLY A 351 -9.40 0.16 3.23
C GLY A 351 -10.53 0.81 4.03
N PHE A 352 -11.25 0.00 4.81
CA PHE A 352 -12.34 0.44 5.68
C PHE A 352 -12.51 -0.50 6.88
N GLY A 353 -13.24 -0.07 7.93
CA GLY A 353 -13.58 -0.87 9.10
C GLY A 353 -12.42 -1.06 10.07
N ALA A 354 -12.37 -2.22 10.76
CA ALA A 354 -11.40 -2.51 11.81
C ALA A 354 -9.94 -2.42 11.32
N HIS A 355 -9.69 -2.78 10.07
CA HIS A 355 -8.39 -2.76 9.41
C HIS A 355 -8.12 -1.49 8.57
N TYR A 356 -8.89 -0.40 8.79
CA TYR A 356 -8.58 0.87 8.15
C TYR A 356 -7.11 1.25 8.38
N CYS A 357 -6.43 1.73 7.34
CA CYS A 357 -4.99 1.97 7.35
C CYS A 357 -4.55 2.81 8.55
N LEU A 358 -3.60 2.28 9.32
CA LEU A 358 -3.06 2.98 10.47
C LEU A 358 -2.28 4.23 10.07
N GLY A 359 -1.55 4.15 8.94
CA GLY A 359 -0.68 5.22 8.41
C GLY A 359 -1.38 6.31 7.61
N THR A 360 -2.71 6.34 7.54
CA THR A 360 -3.49 7.25 6.68
C THR A 360 -3.08 8.72 6.81
N HIS A 361 -2.86 9.22 8.03
CA HIS A 361 -2.47 10.61 8.26
C HIS A 361 -1.02 10.87 7.86
N LEU A 362 -0.14 9.88 8.08
CA LEU A 362 1.27 9.98 7.71
C LEU A 362 1.43 9.99 6.19
N ALA A 363 0.87 9.02 5.48
CA ALA A 363 0.95 8.94 4.02
C ALA A 363 0.42 10.20 3.32
N ARG A 364 -0.72 10.74 3.80
CA ARG A 364 -1.24 12.02 3.29
C ARG A 364 -0.30 13.19 3.57
N LEU A 365 0.29 13.25 4.76
CA LEU A 365 1.21 14.32 5.11
C LEU A 365 2.48 14.26 4.26
N GLU A 366 3.03 13.07 4.03
CA GLU A 366 4.19 12.84 3.18
C GLU A 366 3.92 13.29 1.74
N ALA A 367 2.88 12.75 1.11
CA ALA A 367 2.56 13.11 -0.26
C ALA A 367 2.27 14.61 -0.41
N ARG A 368 1.51 15.21 0.53
CA ARG A 368 1.21 16.64 0.51
C ARG A 368 2.47 17.49 0.67
N ALA A 369 3.39 17.12 1.56
CA ALA A 369 4.63 17.86 1.75
C ALA A 369 5.51 17.82 0.50
N LEU A 370 5.62 16.66 -0.15
CA LEU A 370 6.41 16.54 -1.38
C LEU A 370 5.80 17.36 -2.53
N TYR A 371 4.49 17.23 -2.78
CA TYR A 371 3.84 17.97 -3.85
C TYR A 371 3.74 19.48 -3.59
N ALA A 372 3.59 19.90 -2.34
CA ALA A 372 3.64 21.32 -1.96
C ALA A 372 5.02 21.94 -2.20
N GLU A 373 6.10 21.15 -2.10
CA GLU A 373 7.46 21.59 -2.44
C GLU A 373 7.74 21.51 -3.94
N LEU A 374 7.27 20.44 -4.61
CA LEU A 374 7.54 20.16 -6.02
C LEU A 374 6.79 21.12 -6.97
N VAL A 375 5.47 21.25 -6.80
CA VAL A 375 4.59 21.93 -7.74
C VAL A 375 5.00 23.38 -8.02
N PRO A 376 5.27 24.25 -7.01
CA PRO A 376 5.63 25.63 -7.26
C PRO A 376 7.05 25.82 -7.84
N ARG A 377 7.90 24.80 -7.79
CA ARG A 377 9.29 24.87 -8.27
C ARG A 377 9.46 24.37 -9.70
N VAL A 378 8.52 23.61 -10.22
CA VAL A 378 8.58 23.01 -11.56
C VAL A 378 7.83 23.90 -12.56
N ARG A 379 8.55 24.49 -13.52
CA ARG A 379 8.00 25.34 -14.58
C ARG A 379 7.39 24.54 -15.73
N SER A 380 8.00 23.42 -16.05
CA SER A 380 7.49 22.46 -17.04
C SER A 380 7.95 21.07 -16.70
N ILE A 381 7.13 20.06 -17.00
CA ILE A 381 7.41 18.66 -16.77
C ILE A 381 6.67 17.81 -17.81
N GLU A 382 7.36 16.79 -18.31
CA GLU A 382 6.80 15.83 -19.28
C GLU A 382 7.42 14.44 -19.07
N LEU A 383 6.79 13.42 -19.63
CA LEU A 383 7.41 12.09 -19.69
C LEU A 383 8.60 12.12 -20.66
N ALA A 384 9.73 11.58 -20.23
CA ALA A 384 10.93 11.39 -21.05
C ALA A 384 11.05 9.97 -21.64
N GLY A 385 10.14 9.09 -21.27
CA GLY A 385 10.07 7.70 -21.73
C GLY A 385 8.76 7.04 -21.29
N THR A 386 8.65 5.74 -21.49
CA THR A 386 7.47 4.97 -21.07
C THR A 386 7.60 4.59 -19.59
N PRO A 387 6.64 4.96 -18.73
CA PRO A 387 6.59 4.46 -17.37
C PRO A 387 6.44 2.94 -17.32
N GLU A 388 7.09 2.31 -16.36
CA GLU A 388 7.00 0.88 -16.13
C GLU A 388 6.38 0.59 -14.76
N TYR A 389 5.44 -0.35 -14.74
CA TYR A 389 4.72 -0.74 -13.53
C TYR A 389 5.20 -2.07 -12.97
N MET A 390 5.13 -2.21 -11.67
CA MET A 390 5.48 -3.44 -10.98
C MET A 390 4.46 -4.54 -11.29
N GLU A 391 4.95 -5.72 -11.70
CA GLU A 391 4.13 -6.91 -11.84
C GLU A 391 3.90 -7.53 -10.46
N THR A 392 2.72 -7.32 -9.89
CA THR A 392 2.40 -7.78 -8.53
C THR A 392 0.92 -8.06 -8.36
N LEU A 393 0.59 -8.98 -7.46
CA LEU A 393 -0.81 -9.23 -7.09
C LEU A 393 -1.29 -8.34 -5.96
N PHE A 394 -0.40 -7.78 -5.12
CA PHE A 394 -0.82 -7.21 -3.83
C PHE A 394 -0.53 -5.71 -3.68
N VAL A 395 0.73 -5.30 -3.70
CA VAL A 395 1.12 -3.88 -3.56
C VAL A 395 1.96 -3.47 -4.76
N GLY A 396 1.60 -2.39 -5.43
CA GLY A 396 2.38 -1.90 -6.54
C GLY A 396 1.87 -0.62 -7.17
N GLY A 397 2.76 -0.03 -7.94
CA GLY A 397 2.59 1.16 -8.75
C GLY A 397 3.72 1.23 -9.77
N PRO A 398 4.07 2.40 -10.29
CA PRO A 398 5.23 2.53 -11.16
C PRO A 398 6.53 2.11 -10.46
N LYS A 399 7.41 1.41 -11.17
CA LYS A 399 8.80 1.14 -10.79
C LYS A 399 9.79 2.02 -11.54
N HIS A 400 9.34 2.65 -12.64
CA HIS A 400 10.06 3.66 -13.40
C HIS A 400 9.09 4.75 -13.88
N VAL A 401 9.46 6.01 -13.70
CA VAL A 401 8.76 7.18 -14.23
C VAL A 401 9.80 8.14 -14.77
N PRO A 402 10.29 7.91 -16.00
CA PRO A 402 11.27 8.80 -16.62
C PRO A 402 10.63 10.14 -16.98
N ILE A 403 11.18 11.23 -16.46
CA ILE A 403 10.67 12.58 -16.62
C ILE A 403 11.75 13.54 -17.13
N ARG A 404 11.32 14.55 -17.90
CA ARG A 404 12.10 15.74 -18.22
C ARG A 404 11.38 16.96 -17.67
N TYR A 405 12.13 17.87 -17.03
CA TYR A 405 11.56 19.00 -16.32
C TYR A 405 12.47 20.24 -16.37
N LYS A 406 11.88 21.39 -16.08
CA LYS A 406 12.59 22.66 -15.82
C LYS A 406 12.13 23.19 -14.47
N MET A 407 13.07 23.49 -13.62
CA MET A 407 12.82 24.09 -12.31
C MET A 407 13.13 25.57 -12.30
#